data_81e22e3c31cd12decedabb6ffb46f269
#
_entry.id   81e22e3c31cd12decedabb6ffb46f269
#
_cell.length_a   1.000
_cell.length_b   1.000
_cell.length_c   1.000
_cell.angle_alpha   90.00
_cell.angle_beta   90.00
_cell.angle_gamma   90.00
#
_symmetry.space_group_name_H-M   'P 1'
#
loop_
_entity.id
_entity.type
_entity.pdbx_description
1 polymer ?
#
loop_
_entity_poly.entity_id
_entity_poly.type
_entity_poly.pdbx_seq_one_letter_code
_entity_poly.pdbx_strand_id
1 'polypeptide(L)' 'MNSRRILLVEDDPNFGSILKEYLIINGYHVTLAKNGIEGFEKFKKEDYDLCLLDVMMPYKDGFTLAKEIRENNE' A
#
# COMPACT_ATOMS: atom_id res chain seq x y z
N MET A 1 -20.91 -0.84 9.45
CA MET A 1 -20.23 -1.59 8.38
C MET A 1 -18.73 -1.36 8.44
N ASN A 2 -17.96 -2.41 8.35
CA ASN A 2 -16.51 -2.29 8.44
C ASN A 2 -15.89 -1.90 7.11
N SER A 3 -15.07 -0.86 7.14
CA SER A 3 -14.33 -0.47 5.95
C SER A 3 -13.14 -1.40 5.77
N ARG A 4 -12.86 -1.78 4.52
CA ARG A 4 -11.67 -2.55 4.22
C ARG A 4 -10.47 -1.62 4.25
N ARG A 5 -9.35 -2.14 4.71
CA ARG A 5 -8.13 -1.38 4.88
C ARG A 5 -7.17 -1.70 3.76
N ILE A 6 -6.74 -0.66 3.06
CA ILE A 6 -5.86 -0.79 1.91
C ILE A 6 -4.54 -0.07 2.19
N LEU A 7 -3.44 -0.77 1.95
CA LEU A 7 -2.13 -0.15 1.94
C LEU A 7 -1.77 0.12 0.48
N LEU A 8 -1.66 1.41 0.14
CA LEU A 8 -1.34 1.84 -1.21
C LEU A 8 0.11 2.32 -1.25
N VAL A 9 0.93 1.66 -2.06
CA VAL A 9 2.34 2.02 -2.19
C VAL A 9 2.57 2.59 -3.58
N GLU A 10 2.86 3.90 -3.63
CA GLU A 10 2.97 4.64 -4.87
C GLU A 10 3.99 5.76 -4.71
N ASP A 11 5.01 5.81 -5.58
CA ASP A 11 6.06 6.81 -5.47
C ASP A 11 5.70 8.17 -6.09
N ASP A 12 4.69 8.21 -6.95
CA ASP A 12 4.21 9.47 -7.52
C ASP A 12 3.17 10.08 -6.57
N PRO A 13 3.50 11.20 -5.89
CA PRO A 13 2.58 11.75 -4.91
C PRO A 13 1.27 12.25 -5.51
N ASN A 14 1.29 12.72 -6.75
CA ASN A 14 0.06 13.20 -7.40
C ASN A 14 -0.86 12.03 -7.72
N PHE A 15 -0.33 11.00 -8.34
CA PHE A 15 -1.12 9.82 -8.68
C PHE A 15 -1.60 9.11 -7.42
N GLY A 16 -0.70 8.98 -6.43
CA GLY A 16 -1.06 8.35 -5.17
C GLY A 16 -2.19 9.06 -4.46
N SER A 17 -2.16 10.39 -4.44
CA SER A 17 -3.20 11.19 -3.82
C SER A 17 -4.55 11.00 -4.51
N ILE A 18 -4.56 11.01 -5.83
CA ILE A 18 -5.78 10.84 -6.61
C ILE A 18 -6.37 9.46 -6.37
N LEU A 19 -5.54 8.44 -6.41
CA LEU A 19 -6.00 7.08 -6.22
C LEU A 19 -6.50 6.86 -4.80
N LYS A 20 -5.82 7.43 -3.82
CA LYS A 20 -6.24 7.35 -2.43
C LYS A 20 -7.63 7.97 -2.26
N GLU A 21 -7.85 9.17 -2.81
CA GLU A 21 -9.15 9.81 -2.70
C GLU A 21 -10.24 8.99 -3.36
N TYR A 22 -9.96 8.42 -4.52
CA TYR A 22 -10.92 7.58 -5.21
C TYR A 22 -11.33 6.39 -4.34
N LEU A 23 -10.37 5.75 -3.71
CA LEU A 23 -10.65 4.59 -2.87
C LEU A 23 -11.42 4.99 -1.61
N ILE A 24 -11.08 6.13 -1.02
CA ILE A 24 -11.80 6.61 0.17
C ILE A 24 -13.26 6.90 -0.17
N ILE A 25 -13.50 7.52 -1.32
CA ILE A 25 -14.87 7.79 -1.76
C ILE A 25 -15.66 6.50 -1.93
N ASN A 26 -14.99 5.43 -2.31
CA ASN A 26 -15.64 4.14 -2.48
C ASN A 26 -15.72 3.31 -1.18
N GLY A 27 -15.44 3.93 -0.04
CA GLY A 27 -15.69 3.31 1.25
C GLY A 27 -14.51 2.59 1.87
N TYR A 28 -13.31 2.75 1.30
CA TYR A 28 -12.12 2.08 1.83
C TYR A 28 -11.35 2.99 2.78
N HIS A 29 -10.64 2.37 3.70
CA HIS A 29 -9.72 3.08 4.58
C HIS A 29 -8.32 2.88 4.00
N VAL A 30 -7.68 3.96 3.60
CA VAL A 30 -6.45 3.88 2.81
C VAL A 30 -5.27 4.51 3.52
N THR A 31 -4.15 3.79 3.57
CA THR A 31 -2.88 4.31 4.03
C THR A 31 -1.95 4.38 2.84
N LEU A 32 -1.34 5.54 2.62
CA LEU A 32 -0.45 5.76 1.49
C LEU A 32 1.00 5.70 1.95
N ALA A 33 1.81 4.91 1.24
CA ALA A 33 3.24 4.84 1.44
C ALA A 33 3.93 5.30 0.16
N LYS A 34 5.07 5.99 0.29
CA LYS A 34 5.75 6.60 -0.85
C LYS A 34 6.64 5.63 -1.60
N ASN A 35 7.09 4.57 -0.93
CA ASN A 35 7.99 3.61 -1.55
C ASN A 35 7.86 2.28 -0.81
N GLY A 36 8.58 1.27 -1.32
CA GLY A 36 8.49 -0.06 -0.76
C GLY A 36 8.98 -0.17 0.67
N ILE A 37 9.99 0.62 1.03
CA ILE A 37 10.51 0.60 2.40
C ILE A 37 9.45 1.11 3.37
N GLU A 38 8.85 2.25 3.05
CA GLU A 38 7.80 2.82 3.87
C GLU A 38 6.57 1.92 3.91
N GLY A 39 6.25 1.30 2.76
CA GLY A 39 5.13 0.38 2.67
C GLY A 39 5.31 -0.81 3.59
N PHE A 40 6.49 -1.39 3.60
CA PHE A 40 6.77 -2.54 4.46
C PHE A 40 6.70 -2.15 5.94
N GLU A 41 7.23 -0.97 6.29
CA GLU A 41 7.16 -0.48 7.66
C GLU A 41 5.71 -0.33 8.13
N LYS A 42 4.87 0.24 7.28
CA LYS A 42 3.45 0.41 7.63
C LYS A 42 2.73 -0.94 7.71
N PHE A 43 3.07 -1.85 6.82
CA PHE A 43 2.46 -3.18 6.84
C PHE A 43 2.73 -3.91 8.16
N LYS A 44 3.91 -3.74 8.72
CA LYS A 44 4.26 -4.40 9.98
C LYS A 44 3.51 -3.85 11.17
N LYS A 45 3.00 -2.63 11.07
CA LYS A 45 2.36 -1.96 12.21
C LYS A 45 0.86 -2.16 12.27
N GLU A 46 0.23 -2.45 11.15
CA GLU A 46 -1.22 -2.57 11.08
C GLU A 46 -1.62 -3.70 10.14
N ASP A 47 -2.86 -4.15 10.29
CA ASP A 47 -3.42 -5.15 9.40
C ASP A 47 -4.10 -4.48 8.22
N TYR A 48 -3.92 -5.07 7.04
CA TYR A 48 -4.54 -4.58 5.81
C TYR A 48 -5.23 -5.71 5.09
N ASP A 49 -6.35 -5.38 4.44
CA ASP A 49 -7.09 -6.37 3.65
C ASP A 49 -6.50 -6.51 2.25
N LEU A 50 -5.87 -5.44 1.76
CA LEU A 50 -5.34 -5.41 0.40
C LEU A 50 -4.14 -4.47 0.33
N CYS A 51 -3.14 -4.87 -0.44
CA CYS A 51 -1.99 -4.01 -0.74
C CYS A 51 -1.96 -3.74 -2.23
N LEU A 52 -1.94 -2.45 -2.60
CA LEU A 52 -1.79 -2.04 -3.99
C LEU A 52 -0.39 -1.51 -4.17
N LEU A 53 0.37 -2.09 -5.08
CA LEU A 53 1.79 -1.80 -5.23
C LEU A 53 2.11 -1.31 -6.63
N ASP A 54 2.99 -0.30 -6.69
CA ASP A 54 3.56 0.15 -7.97
C ASP A 54 4.91 -0.55 -8.14
N VAL A 55 4.99 -1.45 -9.11
CA VAL A 55 6.20 -2.26 -9.32
C VAL A 55 7.37 -1.48 -9.90
N MET A 56 7.15 -0.23 -10.28
CA MET A 56 8.19 0.61 -10.85
C MET A 56 8.90 1.48 -9.82
N MET A 57 8.70 1.21 -8.54
CA MET A 57 9.30 2.01 -7.47
C MET A 57 10.82 1.88 -7.46
N PRO A 58 11.54 3.00 -7.19
CA PRO A 58 13.00 3.00 -7.29
C PRO A 58 13.74 2.31 -6.16
N TYR A 59 13.19 2.29 -4.95
CA TYR A 59 13.93 1.79 -3.79
C TYR A 59 13.71 0.31 -3.51
N LYS A 60 12.48 -0.12 -3.57
CA LYS A 60 12.13 -1.52 -3.38
C LYS A 60 10.99 -1.80 -4.34
N ASP A 61 11.22 -2.63 -5.32
CA ASP A 61 10.21 -2.88 -6.34
C ASP A 61 9.01 -3.63 -5.75
N GLY A 62 7.89 -3.58 -6.48
CA GLY A 62 6.64 -4.15 -6.01
C GLY A 62 6.72 -5.66 -5.81
N PHE A 63 7.49 -6.34 -6.65
CA PHE A 63 7.62 -7.79 -6.52
C PHE A 63 8.35 -8.17 -5.25
N THR A 64 9.44 -7.46 -4.93
CA THR A 64 10.20 -7.72 -3.72
C THR A 64 9.35 -7.45 -2.49
N LEU A 65 8.64 -6.31 -2.49
CA LEU A 65 7.78 -5.97 -1.37
C LEU A 65 6.66 -6.99 -1.19
N ALA A 66 6.04 -7.41 -2.28
CA ALA A 66 4.97 -8.40 -2.21
C ALA A 66 5.46 -9.71 -1.64
N LYS A 67 6.68 -10.12 -2.01
CA LYS A 67 7.27 -11.34 -1.48
C LYS A 67 7.51 -11.24 0.02
N GLU A 68 8.02 -10.09 0.48
CA GLU A 68 8.29 -9.89 1.90
C GLU A 68 6.99 -9.90 2.70
N ILE A 69 5.95 -9.28 2.17
CA ILE A 69 4.65 -9.27 2.82
C ILE A 69 4.11 -10.70 2.95
N ARG A 70 4.20 -11.47 1.89
CA ARG A 70 3.74 -12.85 1.90
C ARG A 70 4.50 -13.68 2.94
N GLU A 71 5.82 -13.51 3.02
CA GLU A 71 6.63 -14.25 3.96
C GLU A 71 6.29 -13.91 5.41
N ASN A 72 5.94 -12.66 5.67
CA ASN A 72 5.58 -12.24 7.02
C ASN A 72 4.14 -12.58 7.40
N ASN A 73 3.32 -12.85 6.43
CA ASN A 73 1.89 -13.03 6.64
C ASN A 73 1.47 -14.50 6.66
N GLU A 74 2.43 -15.38 6.62
CA GLU A 74 2.15 -16.81 6.70
C GLU A 74 2.02 -17.35 8.13
#